data_d3c8a2bd935bbd1144ebaf21ff8c86ac
#
_entry.id   d3c8a2bd935bbd1144ebaf21ff8c86ac
#
_cell.length_a   1.000
_cell.length_b   1.000
_cell.length_c   1.000
_cell.angle_alpha   90.00
_cell.angle_beta   90.00
_cell.angle_gamma   90.00
#
_symmetry.space_group_name_H-M   'P 1'
#
loop_
_entity.id
_entity.type
_entity.pdbx_description
1 polymer ?
#
loop_
_entity_poly.entity_id
_entity_poly.type
_entity_poly.pdbx_seq_one_letter_code
_entity_poly.pdbx_strand_id
1 'polypeptide(L)'
;MTATTPNRSLVELPVADFAVPGMRCAGCISKLESGLALQPGIVNARVNFTAKRVSVTHLPETTMPQLLDAISGIGFEAVALAESGGDADNKEAKRLLKAMAVAGFAMMNIMLLSISVWSGATGVTRDLFHWLSALIALPTIAYSGQPFFRSAWSALRKGRTNMDVPISIGVTITTALSLYETFNHGQHAYFDGVVMLLFFLLTGRWLDAVMRDRARDGVSALLKQTAAGAMVLQPNGKTSWIDAKALEPDMVMLVAAGERLAADGIVTEGISSFDLSLLTGETTAQSVVIGSIVHAGTLNLDAPVHVRVTAAGADTAIADIARLMEQASQGKSLYVRVADRAARLYAPAVHTLAG
;
A
#
# COMPACT_ATOMS: atom_id res chain seq x y z
N MET A 1 38.97 24.50 -36.47
CA MET A 1 38.90 24.30 -35.02
C MET A 1 37.46 23.85 -34.71
N THR A 2 37.24 22.56 -34.69
CA THR A 2 35.94 21.94 -34.38
C THR A 2 35.97 21.55 -32.91
N ALA A 3 35.17 22.24 -32.12
CA ALA A 3 34.99 21.93 -30.71
C ALA A 3 34.09 20.67 -30.55
N THR A 4 34.69 19.59 -30.15
CA THR A 4 34.03 18.36 -29.76
C THR A 4 33.39 18.54 -28.38
N THR A 5 32.09 18.61 -28.35
CA THR A 5 31.30 18.62 -27.10
C THR A 5 31.43 17.22 -26.48
N PRO A 6 31.81 17.06 -25.22
CA PRO A 6 31.84 15.74 -24.58
C PRO A 6 30.41 15.27 -24.37
N ASN A 7 30.10 14.11 -24.92
CA ASN A 7 28.89 13.35 -24.68
C ASN A 7 28.82 13.01 -23.17
N ARG A 8 27.99 13.73 -22.43
CA ARG A 8 27.72 13.47 -21.01
C ARG A 8 26.74 12.30 -20.97
N SER A 9 27.29 11.08 -20.90
CA SER A 9 26.53 9.89 -20.56
C SER A 9 25.74 10.21 -19.28
N LEU A 10 24.41 10.23 -19.39
CA LEU A 10 23.50 10.29 -18.23
C LEU A 10 23.76 9.01 -17.42
N VAL A 11 24.48 9.13 -16.34
CA VAL A 11 24.60 8.05 -15.36
C VAL A 11 23.21 7.90 -14.77
N GLU A 12 22.50 6.83 -15.13
CA GLU A 12 21.25 6.46 -14.48
C GLU A 12 21.57 6.13 -13.03
N LEU A 13 21.07 6.97 -12.12
CA LEU A 13 21.25 6.79 -10.70
C LEU A 13 20.37 5.62 -10.22
N PRO A 14 20.87 4.75 -9.33
CA PRO A 14 20.08 3.65 -8.80
C PRO A 14 18.85 4.14 -8.05
N VAL A 15 17.74 3.42 -8.21
CA VAL A 15 16.45 3.67 -7.54
C VAL A 15 16.14 2.50 -6.65
N ALA A 16 15.84 2.79 -5.39
CA ALA A 16 15.41 1.79 -4.41
C ALA A 16 13.96 2.06 -3.95
N ASP A 17 13.15 1.02 -3.95
CA ASP A 17 11.75 1.09 -3.55
C ASP A 17 11.52 0.49 -2.18
N PHE A 18 10.75 1.20 -1.35
CA PHE A 18 10.42 0.81 0.01
C PHE A 18 8.93 0.80 0.24
N ALA A 19 8.42 -0.23 0.91
CA ALA A 19 7.08 -0.20 1.46
C ALA A 19 7.10 0.54 2.81
N VAL A 20 6.20 1.52 2.97
CA VAL A 20 6.06 2.33 4.20
C VAL A 20 4.60 2.26 4.68
N PRO A 21 4.18 1.19 5.36
CA PRO A 21 2.78 0.96 5.75
C PRO A 21 2.23 2.04 6.68
N GLY A 22 3.10 2.70 7.44
CA GLY A 22 2.76 3.73 8.42
C GLY A 22 2.27 5.06 7.85
N MET A 23 2.22 5.26 6.53
CA MET A 23 1.69 6.47 5.91
C MET A 23 0.16 6.50 6.00
N ARG A 24 -0.39 7.48 6.71
CA ARG A 24 -1.83 7.59 6.98
C ARG A 24 -2.47 8.92 6.57
N CYS A 25 -1.68 9.91 6.14
CA CYS A 25 -2.18 11.23 5.75
C CYS A 25 -1.27 11.88 4.72
N ALA A 26 -1.80 12.86 3.98
CA ALA A 26 -1.04 13.60 2.96
C ALA A 26 0.17 14.36 3.56
N GLY A 27 0.13 14.73 4.84
CA GLY A 27 1.29 15.30 5.53
C GLY A 27 2.48 14.35 5.64
N CYS A 28 2.25 13.03 5.55
CA CYS A 28 3.30 12.03 5.53
C CYS A 28 4.11 12.08 4.22
N ILE A 29 3.47 12.42 3.09
CA ILE A 29 4.13 12.56 1.79
C ILE A 29 5.19 13.66 1.88
N SER A 30 4.75 14.87 2.18
CA SER A 30 5.64 16.03 2.28
C SER A 30 6.76 15.83 3.30
N LYS A 31 6.46 15.12 4.40
CA LYS A 31 7.46 14.83 5.44
C LYS A 31 8.52 13.85 4.96
N LEU A 32 8.12 12.79 4.25
CA LEU A 32 9.05 11.80 3.71
C LEU A 32 9.88 12.39 2.57
N GLU A 33 9.23 13.04 1.59
CA GLU A 33 9.94 13.64 0.46
C GLU A 33 10.93 14.72 0.92
N SER A 34 10.51 15.66 1.76
CA SER A 34 11.40 16.72 2.26
C SER A 34 12.44 16.20 3.25
N GLY A 35 12.10 15.24 4.10
CA GLY A 35 13.02 14.66 5.06
C GLY A 35 14.12 13.81 4.41
N LEU A 36 13.77 13.06 3.35
CA LEU A 36 14.73 12.27 2.58
C LEU A 36 15.62 13.14 1.70
N ALA A 37 15.07 14.21 1.11
CA ALA A 37 15.87 15.16 0.30
C ALA A 37 16.98 15.87 1.10
N LEU A 38 16.90 15.88 2.42
CA LEU A 38 17.93 16.46 3.30
C LEU A 38 19.01 15.44 3.71
N GLN A 39 18.84 14.16 3.37
CA GLN A 39 19.80 13.12 3.76
C GLN A 39 20.96 13.02 2.77
N PRO A 40 22.18 12.84 3.25
CA PRO A 40 23.35 12.68 2.38
C PRO A 40 23.21 11.39 1.54
N GLY A 41 23.57 11.49 0.26
CA GLY A 41 23.49 10.36 -0.65
C GLY A 41 22.13 10.12 -1.30
N ILE A 42 21.08 10.86 -0.92
CA ILE A 42 19.77 10.82 -1.56
C ILE A 42 19.61 11.99 -2.53
N VAL A 43 19.32 11.70 -3.79
CA VAL A 43 19.17 12.70 -4.86
C VAL A 43 17.71 13.14 -4.98
N ASN A 44 16.78 12.17 -4.91
CA ASN A 44 15.34 12.44 -4.99
C ASN A 44 14.58 11.36 -4.24
N ALA A 45 13.42 11.71 -3.71
CA ALA A 45 12.49 10.77 -3.12
C ALA A 45 11.06 11.09 -3.59
N ARG A 46 10.35 10.06 -4.03
CA ARG A 46 8.96 10.15 -4.46
C ARG A 46 8.10 9.22 -3.65
N VAL A 47 7.04 9.77 -3.09
CA VAL A 47 6.10 9.02 -2.26
C VAL A 47 4.83 8.69 -3.03
N ASN A 48 4.55 7.41 -3.20
CA ASN A 48 3.26 6.92 -3.63
C ASN A 48 2.39 6.60 -2.40
N PHE A 49 1.50 7.52 -2.05
CA PHE A 49 0.63 7.37 -0.89
C PHE A 49 -0.37 6.22 -1.04
N THR A 50 -0.94 6.06 -2.24
CA THR A 50 -1.92 5.01 -2.55
C THR A 50 -1.28 3.63 -2.46
N ALA A 51 -0.06 3.49 -2.97
CA ALA A 51 0.72 2.27 -2.91
C ALA A 51 1.47 2.09 -1.58
N LYS A 52 1.47 3.10 -0.71
CA LYS A 52 2.31 3.14 0.51
C LYS A 52 3.79 2.82 0.22
N ARG A 53 4.29 3.33 -0.89
CA ARG A 53 5.68 3.15 -1.35
C ARG A 53 6.43 4.44 -1.38
N VAL A 54 7.74 4.33 -1.21
CA VAL A 54 8.69 5.43 -1.38
C VAL A 54 9.76 4.95 -2.34
N SER A 55 9.89 5.62 -3.48
CA SER A 55 10.97 5.41 -4.43
C SER A 55 12.07 6.43 -4.14
N VAL A 56 13.27 5.96 -3.85
CA VAL A 56 14.42 6.78 -3.49
C VAL A 56 15.49 6.64 -4.57
N THR A 57 15.79 7.73 -5.28
CA THR A 57 16.94 7.84 -6.17
C THR A 57 18.14 8.23 -5.33
N HIS A 58 19.19 7.43 -5.35
CA HIS A 58 20.35 7.61 -4.49
C HIS A 58 21.67 7.51 -5.24
N LEU A 59 22.75 7.95 -4.61
CA LEU A 59 24.09 7.76 -5.14
C LEU A 59 24.50 6.28 -5.04
N PRO A 60 25.35 5.76 -5.96
CA PRO A 60 25.78 4.36 -5.95
C PRO A 60 26.48 3.91 -4.65
N GLU A 61 27.03 4.85 -3.90
CA GLU A 61 27.73 4.62 -2.63
C GLU A 61 26.77 4.42 -1.45
N THR A 62 25.47 4.76 -1.60
CA THR A 62 24.49 4.69 -0.53
C THR A 62 23.92 3.27 -0.44
N THR A 63 24.08 2.64 0.71
CA THR A 63 23.66 1.26 0.93
C THR A 63 22.20 1.15 1.36
N MET A 64 21.53 0.00 1.11
CA MET A 64 20.15 -0.28 1.55
C MET A 64 19.90 -0.05 3.06
N PRO A 65 20.78 -0.49 3.98
CA PRO A 65 20.63 -0.18 5.41
C PRO A 65 20.60 1.32 5.71
N GLN A 66 21.46 2.11 5.06
CA GLN A 66 21.48 3.57 5.24
C GLN A 66 20.18 4.24 4.78
N LEU A 67 19.57 3.76 3.68
CA LEU A 67 18.27 4.25 3.21
C LEU A 67 17.14 3.89 4.18
N LEU A 68 17.15 2.68 4.75
CA LEU A 68 16.18 2.26 5.77
C LEU A 68 16.31 3.10 7.05
N ASP A 69 17.54 3.36 7.50
CA ASP A 69 17.82 4.20 8.66
C ASP A 69 17.37 5.66 8.42
N ALA A 70 17.59 6.19 7.21
CA ALA A 70 17.11 7.51 6.84
C ALA A 70 15.58 7.63 6.92
N ILE A 71 14.84 6.63 6.40
CA ILE A 71 13.37 6.60 6.48
C ILE A 71 12.90 6.44 7.94
N SER A 72 13.58 5.59 8.72
CA SER A 72 13.25 5.38 10.14
C SER A 72 13.54 6.61 10.98
N GLY A 73 14.63 7.34 10.70
CA GLY A 73 14.98 8.62 11.35
C GLY A 73 13.92 9.71 11.13
N ILE A 74 13.21 9.69 9.98
CA ILE A 74 12.07 10.56 9.72
C ILE A 74 10.82 10.13 10.52
N GLY A 75 10.85 8.89 11.06
CA GLY A 75 9.82 8.32 11.94
C GLY A 75 8.80 7.46 11.23
N PHE A 76 9.22 6.77 10.18
CA PHE A 76 8.42 5.76 9.49
C PHE A 76 9.18 4.43 9.47
N GLU A 77 8.46 3.34 9.67
CA GLU A 77 8.98 2.00 9.44
C GLU A 77 8.91 1.71 7.92
N ALA A 78 10.02 1.28 7.35
CA ALA A 78 10.12 0.90 5.95
C ALA A 78 10.67 -0.52 5.79
N VAL A 79 10.25 -1.18 4.73
CA VAL A 79 10.76 -2.51 4.34
C VAL A 79 11.13 -2.44 2.85
N ALA A 80 12.33 -2.92 2.49
CA ALA A 80 12.74 -2.97 1.10
C ALA A 80 11.82 -3.85 0.25
N LEU A 81 11.40 -3.38 -0.91
CA LEU A 81 10.37 -4.06 -1.72
C LEU A 81 10.83 -5.39 -2.33
N ALA A 82 12.15 -5.61 -2.43
CA ALA A 82 12.70 -6.91 -2.82
C ALA A 82 12.31 -8.06 -1.86
N GLU A 83 11.93 -7.72 -0.60
CA GLU A 83 11.53 -8.69 0.43
C GLU A 83 10.02 -8.70 0.75
N SER A 84 9.25 -7.71 0.30
CA SER A 84 7.84 -7.54 0.72
C SER A 84 6.82 -7.81 -0.38
N GLY A 85 6.79 -9.03 -0.88
CA GLY A 85 5.67 -9.50 -1.71
C GLY A 85 4.36 -9.58 -0.92
N GLY A 86 3.43 -8.63 -1.10
CA GLY A 86 1.99 -8.80 -0.83
C GLY A 86 1.48 -9.07 0.59
N ASP A 87 2.35 -9.43 1.54
CA ASP A 87 1.95 -10.03 2.83
C ASP A 87 1.64 -9.00 3.93
N ALA A 88 2.24 -7.81 3.89
CA ALA A 88 2.08 -6.80 4.93
C ALA A 88 0.69 -6.10 4.88
N ASP A 89 0.19 -5.82 3.69
CA ASP A 89 -1.09 -5.14 3.48
C ASP A 89 -2.28 -6.07 3.81
N ASN A 90 -2.18 -7.34 3.44
CA ASN A 90 -3.17 -8.35 3.80
C ASN A 90 -3.30 -8.54 5.33
N LYS A 91 -2.20 -8.36 6.07
CA LYS A 91 -2.19 -8.39 7.55
C LYS A 91 -2.90 -7.17 8.15
N GLU A 92 -2.77 -5.97 7.56
CA GLU A 92 -3.46 -4.76 8.04
C GLU A 92 -4.98 -4.86 7.82
N ALA A 93 -5.43 -5.25 6.61
CA ALA A 93 -6.85 -5.44 6.32
C ALA A 93 -7.49 -6.49 7.22
N LYS A 94 -6.83 -7.64 7.45
CA LYS A 94 -7.29 -8.68 8.38
C LYS A 94 -7.36 -8.19 9.84
N ARG A 95 -6.41 -7.36 10.27
CA ARG A 95 -6.41 -6.77 11.61
C ARG A 95 -7.57 -5.79 11.80
N LEU A 96 -7.83 -4.93 10.80
CA LEU A 96 -8.96 -4.01 10.82
C LEU A 96 -10.29 -4.76 10.82
N LEU A 97 -10.41 -5.82 10.02
CA LEU A 97 -11.59 -6.69 10.00
C LEU A 97 -11.88 -7.32 11.37
N LYS A 98 -10.87 -7.84 12.05
CA LYS A 98 -11.03 -8.40 13.41
C LYS A 98 -11.48 -7.34 14.41
N ALA A 99 -10.87 -6.16 14.39
CA ALA A 99 -11.25 -5.05 15.26
C ALA A 99 -12.69 -4.58 15.00
N MET A 100 -13.09 -4.50 13.73
CA MET A 100 -14.44 -4.16 13.30
C MET A 100 -15.46 -5.22 13.75
N ALA A 101 -15.14 -6.51 13.60
CA ALA A 101 -16.02 -7.60 14.02
C ALA A 101 -16.27 -7.58 15.54
N VAL A 102 -15.21 -7.33 16.34
CA VAL A 102 -15.35 -7.19 17.80
C VAL A 102 -16.20 -5.96 18.15
N ALA A 103 -15.98 -4.81 17.51
CA ALA A 103 -16.78 -3.61 17.73
C ALA A 103 -18.24 -3.81 17.31
N GLY A 104 -18.50 -4.48 16.18
CA GLY A 104 -19.85 -4.79 15.71
C GLY A 104 -20.62 -5.72 16.63
N PHE A 105 -19.96 -6.78 17.12
CA PHE A 105 -20.56 -7.68 18.10
C PHE A 105 -20.90 -6.94 19.41
N ALA A 106 -19.98 -6.14 19.93
CA ALA A 106 -20.20 -5.35 21.15
C ALA A 106 -21.32 -4.31 20.93
N MET A 107 -21.32 -3.62 19.79
CA MET A 107 -22.35 -2.64 19.43
C MET A 107 -23.75 -3.25 19.48
N MET A 108 -23.95 -4.43 18.87
CA MET A 108 -25.26 -5.09 18.89
C MET A 108 -25.72 -5.43 20.31
N ASN A 109 -24.81 -5.95 21.14
CA ASN A 109 -25.16 -6.33 22.52
C ASN A 109 -25.46 -5.10 23.40
N ILE A 110 -24.61 -4.06 23.31
CA ILE A 110 -24.80 -2.83 24.09
C ILE A 110 -26.10 -2.12 23.64
N MET A 111 -26.39 -2.12 22.33
CA MET A 111 -27.59 -1.50 21.79
C MET A 111 -28.87 -2.15 22.34
N LEU A 112 -28.87 -3.48 22.49
CA LEU A 112 -30.02 -4.19 23.11
C LEU A 112 -30.24 -3.73 24.57
N LEU A 113 -29.15 -3.54 25.34
CA LEU A 113 -29.21 -3.03 26.70
C LEU A 113 -29.69 -1.57 26.75
N SER A 114 -29.17 -0.73 25.85
CA SER A 114 -29.56 0.69 25.74
C SER A 114 -31.02 0.86 25.37
N ILE A 115 -31.55 0.07 24.43
CA ILE A 115 -32.96 0.08 24.06
C ILE A 115 -33.83 -0.24 25.27
N SER A 116 -33.47 -1.21 26.11
CA SER A 116 -34.18 -1.56 27.32
C SER A 116 -34.21 -0.40 28.33
N VAL A 117 -33.12 0.34 28.48
CA VAL A 117 -33.06 1.55 29.32
C VAL A 117 -33.97 2.67 28.76
N TRP A 118 -33.91 2.92 27.44
CA TRP A 118 -34.75 3.92 26.78
C TRP A 118 -36.25 3.56 26.80
N SER A 119 -36.57 2.26 26.86
CA SER A 119 -37.94 1.77 26.96
C SER A 119 -38.50 1.87 28.37
N GLY A 120 -37.78 2.42 29.35
CA GLY A 120 -38.27 2.73 30.68
C GLY A 120 -37.72 1.85 31.81
N ALA A 121 -36.61 1.15 31.63
CA ALA A 121 -35.94 0.48 32.74
C ALA A 121 -35.38 1.55 33.72
N THR A 122 -35.77 1.42 34.99
CA THR A 122 -35.41 2.39 36.05
C THR A 122 -34.76 1.69 37.25
N GLY A 123 -34.14 2.46 38.14
CA GLY A 123 -33.56 1.98 39.38
C GLY A 123 -32.48 0.92 39.15
N VAL A 124 -32.52 -0.15 39.91
CA VAL A 124 -31.49 -1.22 39.92
C VAL A 124 -31.32 -1.87 38.54
N THR A 125 -32.39 -2.03 37.76
CA THR A 125 -32.35 -2.64 36.44
C THR A 125 -31.59 -1.79 35.45
N ARG A 126 -31.76 -0.47 35.47
CA ARG A 126 -31.00 0.49 34.65
C ARG A 126 -29.51 0.44 35.03
N ASP A 127 -29.23 0.48 36.33
CA ASP A 127 -27.84 0.46 36.82
C ASP A 127 -27.12 -0.83 36.41
N LEU A 128 -27.81 -1.98 36.50
CA LEU A 128 -27.29 -3.25 36.02
C LEU A 128 -26.98 -3.22 34.51
N PHE A 129 -27.86 -2.65 33.70
CA PHE A 129 -27.62 -2.54 32.26
C PHE A 129 -26.46 -1.59 31.93
N HIS A 130 -26.28 -0.49 32.67
CA HIS A 130 -25.12 0.39 32.52
C HIS A 130 -23.82 -0.33 32.87
N TRP A 131 -23.79 -1.09 33.97
CA TRP A 131 -22.60 -1.87 34.35
C TRP A 131 -22.28 -2.99 33.35
N LEU A 132 -23.29 -3.68 32.84
CA LEU A 132 -23.11 -4.70 31.81
C LEU A 132 -22.61 -4.09 30.48
N SER A 133 -23.14 -2.93 30.12
CA SER A 133 -22.67 -2.18 28.96
C SER A 133 -21.20 -1.72 29.13
N ALA A 134 -20.83 -1.24 30.33
CA ALA A 134 -19.44 -0.88 30.64
C ALA A 134 -18.50 -2.09 30.53
N LEU A 135 -18.92 -3.25 31.05
CA LEU A 135 -18.14 -4.50 31.01
C LEU A 135 -17.85 -4.95 29.56
N ILE A 136 -18.79 -4.76 28.64
CA ILE A 136 -18.63 -5.07 27.22
C ILE A 136 -17.84 -3.96 26.50
N ALA A 137 -18.14 -2.69 26.79
CA ALA A 137 -17.58 -1.54 26.08
C ALA A 137 -16.07 -1.35 26.37
N LEU A 138 -15.64 -1.43 27.62
CA LEU A 138 -14.25 -1.14 28.00
C LEU A 138 -13.22 -2.02 27.28
N PRO A 139 -13.33 -3.38 27.30
CA PRO A 139 -12.39 -4.21 26.54
C PRO A 139 -12.52 -4.01 25.04
N THR A 140 -13.74 -3.74 24.53
CA THR A 140 -13.96 -3.43 23.12
C THR A 140 -13.26 -2.13 22.71
N ILE A 141 -13.41 -1.05 23.48
CA ILE A 141 -12.74 0.23 23.21
C ILE A 141 -11.22 0.08 23.28
N ALA A 142 -10.70 -0.66 24.26
CA ALA A 142 -9.27 -0.93 24.40
C ALA A 142 -8.71 -1.70 23.18
N TYR A 143 -9.44 -2.69 22.67
CA TYR A 143 -9.00 -3.49 21.53
C TYR A 143 -9.29 -2.81 20.19
N SER A 144 -10.52 -2.43 19.93
CA SER A 144 -10.97 -1.88 18.63
C SER A 144 -10.55 -0.42 18.44
N GLY A 145 -10.35 0.34 19.53
CA GLY A 145 -9.81 1.70 19.48
C GLY A 145 -8.30 1.80 19.22
N GLN A 146 -7.57 0.67 19.33
CA GLN A 146 -6.11 0.63 19.22
C GLN A 146 -5.53 1.30 17.95
N PRO A 147 -6.11 1.14 16.74
CA PRO A 147 -5.63 1.81 15.53
C PRO A 147 -5.68 3.35 15.64
N PHE A 148 -6.69 3.87 16.32
CA PHE A 148 -6.88 5.33 16.52
C PHE A 148 -5.95 5.85 17.60
N PHE A 149 -5.90 5.20 18.77
CA PHE A 149 -5.07 5.62 19.90
C PHE A 149 -3.58 5.60 19.56
N ARG A 150 -3.08 4.56 18.88
CA ARG A 150 -1.67 4.48 18.44
C ARG A 150 -1.33 5.58 17.45
N SER A 151 -2.21 5.84 16.49
CA SER A 151 -2.01 6.89 15.49
C SER A 151 -2.03 8.29 16.13
N ALA A 152 -3.00 8.55 17.02
CA ALA A 152 -3.09 9.81 17.76
C ALA A 152 -1.85 10.04 18.64
N TRP A 153 -1.44 9.02 19.40
CA TRP A 153 -0.25 9.09 20.26
C TRP A 153 1.03 9.36 19.47
N SER A 154 1.21 8.66 18.34
CA SER A 154 2.36 8.88 17.45
C SER A 154 2.38 10.30 16.86
N ALA A 155 1.22 10.89 16.54
CA ALA A 155 1.12 12.26 16.05
C ALA A 155 1.47 13.27 17.16
N LEU A 156 0.88 13.12 18.35
CA LEU A 156 1.10 14.01 19.48
C LEU A 156 2.54 14.01 19.96
N ARG A 157 3.20 12.83 20.04
CA ARG A 157 4.63 12.74 20.39
C ARG A 157 5.54 13.54 19.44
N LYS A 158 5.09 13.77 18.21
CA LYS A 158 5.81 14.52 17.17
C LYS A 158 5.34 15.97 17.06
N GLY A 159 4.55 16.47 18.04
CA GLY A 159 3.99 17.82 18.03
C GLY A 159 3.04 18.09 16.86
N ARG A 160 2.36 17.07 16.36
CA ARG A 160 1.44 17.17 15.20
C ARG A 160 0.07 16.66 15.57
N THR A 161 -0.94 17.16 14.88
CA THR A 161 -2.32 16.66 14.97
C THR A 161 -2.69 15.93 13.68
N ASN A 162 -3.45 14.86 13.81
CA ASN A 162 -4.11 14.16 12.73
C ASN A 162 -5.58 13.95 13.08
N MET A 163 -6.38 13.43 12.13
CA MET A 163 -7.81 13.17 12.36
C MET A 163 -8.09 12.15 13.49
N ASP A 164 -7.10 11.35 13.89
CA ASP A 164 -7.26 10.36 14.95
C ASP A 164 -7.15 10.98 16.36
N VAL A 165 -6.52 12.15 16.49
CA VAL A 165 -6.38 12.85 17.77
C VAL A 165 -7.75 13.27 18.32
N PRO A 166 -8.59 14.05 17.60
CA PRO A 166 -9.93 14.41 18.09
C PRO A 166 -10.83 13.18 18.31
N ILE A 167 -10.73 12.14 17.47
CA ILE A 167 -11.47 10.88 17.66
C ILE A 167 -11.06 10.21 18.98
N SER A 168 -9.77 10.08 19.23
CA SER A 168 -9.25 9.45 20.45
C SER A 168 -9.62 10.23 21.72
N ILE A 169 -9.57 11.55 21.66
CA ILE A 169 -9.99 12.42 22.76
C ILE A 169 -11.50 12.25 23.02
N GLY A 170 -12.32 12.33 21.97
CA GLY A 170 -13.77 12.17 22.08
C GLY A 170 -14.17 10.81 22.67
N VAL A 171 -13.60 9.73 22.14
CA VAL A 171 -13.82 8.36 22.67
C VAL A 171 -13.44 8.27 24.15
N THR A 172 -12.28 8.83 24.54
CA THR A 172 -11.78 8.76 25.93
C THR A 172 -12.67 9.57 26.87
N ILE A 173 -13.01 10.83 26.50
CA ILE A 173 -13.87 11.69 27.32
C ILE A 173 -15.28 11.09 27.48
N THR A 174 -15.88 10.64 26.37
CA THR A 174 -17.25 10.06 26.43
C THR A 174 -17.26 8.76 27.24
N THR A 175 -16.21 7.96 27.14
CA THR A 175 -16.07 6.74 27.96
C THR A 175 -15.91 7.10 29.44
N ALA A 176 -15.09 8.09 29.78
CA ALA A 176 -14.91 8.55 31.16
C ALA A 176 -16.18 9.14 31.75
N LEU A 177 -16.92 9.94 30.96
CA LEU A 177 -18.22 10.49 31.34
C LEU A 177 -19.25 9.39 31.59
N SER A 178 -19.32 8.40 30.70
CA SER A 178 -20.23 7.25 30.84
C SER A 178 -19.93 6.42 32.08
N LEU A 179 -18.63 6.24 32.39
CA LEU A 179 -18.23 5.58 33.65
C LEU A 179 -18.64 6.42 34.88
N TYR A 180 -18.39 7.73 34.84
CA TYR A 180 -18.79 8.62 35.92
C TYR A 180 -20.29 8.57 36.18
N GLU A 181 -21.12 8.64 35.14
CA GLU A 181 -22.56 8.49 35.22
C GLU A 181 -22.97 7.13 35.80
N THR A 182 -22.32 6.05 35.34
CA THR A 182 -22.61 4.69 35.86
C THR A 182 -22.27 4.55 37.34
N PHE A 183 -21.18 5.14 37.83
CA PHE A 183 -20.81 5.12 39.25
C PHE A 183 -21.74 5.97 40.10
N ASN A 184 -22.26 7.07 39.58
CA ASN A 184 -23.14 7.98 40.29
C ASN A 184 -24.64 7.67 40.06
N HIS A 185 -25.00 6.48 39.57
CA HIS A 185 -26.37 6.07 39.27
C HIS A 185 -27.09 7.06 38.33
N GLY A 186 -26.36 7.69 37.43
CA GLY A 186 -26.87 8.66 36.45
C GLY A 186 -27.87 8.06 35.47
N GLN A 187 -28.59 8.93 34.79
CA GLN A 187 -29.63 8.50 33.87
C GLN A 187 -29.12 8.04 32.50
N HIS A 188 -27.95 8.51 32.09
CA HIS A 188 -27.42 8.34 30.73
C HIS A 188 -26.00 7.83 30.74
N ALA A 189 -25.78 6.67 30.14
CA ALA A 189 -24.45 6.14 29.82
C ALA A 189 -24.36 6.01 28.29
N TYR A 190 -23.27 6.54 27.70
CA TYR A 190 -23.09 6.69 26.24
C TYR A 190 -22.14 5.62 25.65
N PHE A 191 -22.07 4.43 26.26
CA PHE A 191 -21.23 3.34 25.78
C PHE A 191 -21.61 2.85 24.39
N ASP A 192 -22.91 2.84 24.07
CA ASP A 192 -23.44 2.51 22.75
C ASP A 192 -22.94 3.47 21.67
N GLY A 193 -23.00 4.77 21.92
CA GLY A 193 -22.50 5.79 20.98
C GLY A 193 -20.99 5.67 20.72
N VAL A 194 -20.19 5.40 21.76
CA VAL A 194 -18.75 5.21 21.62
C VAL A 194 -18.41 3.99 20.78
N VAL A 195 -19.02 2.85 21.08
CA VAL A 195 -18.75 1.60 20.37
C VAL A 195 -19.26 1.65 18.94
N MET A 196 -20.42 2.26 18.72
CA MET A 196 -21.00 2.50 17.40
C MET A 196 -20.09 3.41 16.55
N LEU A 197 -19.58 4.49 17.13
CA LEU A 197 -18.61 5.36 16.45
C LEU A 197 -17.35 4.59 16.01
N LEU A 198 -16.77 3.80 16.91
CA LEU A 198 -15.60 2.97 16.59
C LEU A 198 -15.91 1.95 15.49
N PHE A 199 -17.08 1.33 15.51
CA PHE A 199 -17.50 0.38 14.48
C PHE A 199 -17.55 1.04 13.09
N PHE A 200 -18.23 2.19 12.96
CA PHE A 200 -18.33 2.87 11.68
C PHE A 200 -16.98 3.42 11.18
N LEU A 201 -16.17 3.94 12.07
CA LEU A 201 -14.82 4.41 11.71
C LEU A 201 -13.92 3.25 11.25
N LEU A 202 -13.98 2.09 11.91
CA LEU A 202 -13.26 0.88 11.50
C LEU A 202 -13.77 0.33 10.18
N THR A 203 -15.10 0.37 9.96
CA THR A 203 -15.72 -0.03 8.68
C THR A 203 -15.17 0.82 7.53
N GLY A 204 -15.14 2.15 7.71
CA GLY A 204 -14.56 3.06 6.71
C GLY A 204 -13.08 2.77 6.44
N ARG A 205 -12.29 2.52 7.47
CA ARG A 205 -10.86 2.18 7.32
C ARG A 205 -10.64 0.82 6.64
N TRP A 206 -11.44 -0.17 7.01
CA TRP A 206 -11.36 -1.50 6.40
C TRP A 206 -11.73 -1.44 4.91
N LEU A 207 -12.83 -0.73 4.58
CA LEU A 207 -13.27 -0.57 3.19
C LEU A 207 -12.23 0.15 2.35
N ASP A 208 -11.63 1.22 2.88
CA ASP A 208 -10.54 1.95 2.23
C ASP A 208 -9.31 1.06 2.00
N ALA A 209 -8.93 0.22 2.97
CA ALA A 209 -7.86 -0.76 2.82
C ALA A 209 -8.17 -1.78 1.70
N VAL A 210 -9.35 -2.39 1.72
CA VAL A 210 -9.78 -3.37 0.70
C VAL A 210 -9.84 -2.76 -0.70
N MET A 211 -10.33 -1.52 -0.84
CA MET A 211 -10.39 -0.85 -2.14
C MET A 211 -8.99 -0.55 -2.68
N ARG A 212 -8.05 -0.17 -1.82
CA ARG A 212 -6.65 0.02 -2.22
C ARG A 212 -6.00 -1.29 -2.66
N ASP A 213 -6.23 -2.38 -1.92
CA ASP A 213 -5.68 -3.69 -2.28
C ASP A 213 -6.21 -4.15 -3.65
N ARG A 214 -7.52 -4.01 -3.91
CA ARG A 214 -8.09 -4.33 -5.22
C ARG A 214 -7.53 -3.49 -6.36
N ALA A 215 -7.29 -2.20 -6.14
CA ALA A 215 -6.68 -1.34 -7.16
C ALA A 215 -5.24 -1.77 -7.49
N ARG A 216 -4.49 -2.29 -6.51
CA ARG A 216 -3.14 -2.84 -6.69
C ARG A 216 -3.13 -4.19 -7.36
N ASP A 217 -4.09 -5.06 -7.03
CA ASP A 217 -4.18 -6.41 -7.60
C ASP A 217 -4.31 -6.36 -9.13
N GLY A 218 -5.00 -5.34 -9.68
CA GLY A 218 -5.11 -5.14 -11.12
C GLY A 218 -3.75 -4.93 -11.82
N VAL A 219 -2.87 -4.12 -11.25
CA VAL A 219 -1.51 -3.88 -11.79
C VAL A 219 -0.61 -5.09 -11.56
N SER A 220 -0.67 -5.68 -10.35
CA SER A 220 0.09 -6.89 -10.03
C SER A 220 -0.32 -8.12 -10.85
N ALA A 221 -1.57 -8.20 -11.29
CA ALA A 221 -2.06 -9.28 -12.15
C ALA A 221 -1.40 -9.25 -13.53
N LEU A 222 -1.10 -8.06 -14.07
CA LEU A 222 -0.36 -7.94 -15.33
C LEU A 222 1.06 -8.51 -15.20
N LEU A 223 1.77 -8.15 -14.12
CA LEU A 223 3.13 -8.65 -13.86
C LEU A 223 3.17 -10.16 -13.56
N LYS A 224 2.12 -10.70 -12.94
CA LYS A 224 2.01 -12.15 -12.67
C LYS A 224 1.77 -13.00 -13.92
N GLN A 225 1.41 -12.37 -15.04
CA GLN A 225 1.24 -13.09 -16.32
C GLN A 225 2.54 -13.28 -17.08
N THR A 226 3.66 -12.69 -16.64
CA THR A 226 4.99 -13.05 -17.19
C THR A 226 5.41 -14.43 -16.71
N ALA A 227 6.23 -15.12 -17.51
CA ALA A 227 6.77 -16.41 -17.11
C ALA A 227 7.67 -16.28 -15.88
N ALA A 228 7.67 -17.30 -15.01
CA ALA A 228 8.52 -17.32 -13.82
C ALA A 228 10.02 -17.45 -14.14
N GLY A 229 10.36 -17.90 -15.35
CA GLY A 229 11.71 -18.05 -15.86
C GLY A 229 11.70 -18.58 -17.29
N ALA A 230 12.85 -18.84 -17.83
CA ALA A 230 13.02 -19.35 -19.18
C ALA A 230 14.10 -20.42 -19.27
N MET A 231 14.01 -21.31 -20.29
CA MET A 231 15.11 -22.15 -20.70
C MET A 231 16.11 -21.31 -21.48
N VAL A 232 17.34 -21.22 -21.00
CA VAL A 232 18.42 -20.42 -21.60
C VAL A 232 19.47 -21.34 -22.22
N LEU A 233 19.85 -21.05 -23.45
CA LEU A 233 20.92 -21.72 -24.14
C LEU A 233 22.29 -21.23 -23.62
N GLN A 234 23.03 -22.15 -23.02
CA GLN A 234 24.37 -21.86 -22.49
C GLN A 234 25.43 -21.91 -23.60
N PRO A 235 26.58 -21.24 -23.44
CA PRO A 235 27.68 -21.29 -24.42
C PRO A 235 28.21 -22.70 -24.75
N ASN A 236 27.95 -23.65 -23.84
CA ASN A 236 28.32 -25.08 -24.05
C ASN A 236 27.28 -25.88 -24.86
N GLY A 237 26.25 -25.21 -25.40
CA GLY A 237 25.16 -25.82 -26.16
C GLY A 237 24.09 -26.54 -25.33
N LYS A 238 24.20 -26.54 -24.00
CA LYS A 238 23.20 -27.09 -23.10
C LYS A 238 22.17 -26.03 -22.73
N THR A 239 20.95 -26.43 -22.46
CA THR A 239 19.90 -25.58 -21.94
C THR A 239 19.81 -25.70 -20.42
N SER A 240 19.56 -24.61 -19.72
CA SER A 240 19.29 -24.58 -18.29
C SER A 240 18.14 -23.67 -18.00
N TRP A 241 17.32 -24.01 -17.00
CA TRP A 241 16.26 -23.14 -16.51
C TRP A 241 16.87 -22.01 -15.68
N ILE A 242 16.49 -20.77 -15.99
CA ILE A 242 16.91 -19.57 -15.26
C ILE A 242 15.63 -18.81 -14.82
N ASP A 243 15.58 -18.43 -13.55
CA ASP A 243 14.50 -17.58 -13.01
C ASP A 243 14.46 -16.23 -13.74
N ALA A 244 13.27 -15.68 -13.97
CA ALA A 244 13.09 -14.40 -14.69
C ALA A 244 13.86 -13.24 -14.07
N LYS A 245 14.11 -13.27 -12.74
CA LYS A 245 14.90 -12.27 -12.03
C LYS A 245 16.42 -12.37 -12.26
N ALA A 246 16.86 -13.53 -12.72
CA ALA A 246 18.28 -13.82 -12.99
C ALA A 246 18.61 -13.81 -14.50
N LEU A 247 17.64 -13.45 -15.34
CA LEU A 247 17.89 -13.22 -16.76
C LEU A 247 18.64 -11.93 -16.96
N GLU A 248 19.65 -11.98 -17.82
CA GLU A 248 20.49 -10.82 -18.16
C GLU A 248 20.43 -10.56 -19.68
N PRO A 249 20.67 -9.32 -20.13
CA PRO A 249 20.82 -9.01 -21.54
C PRO A 249 21.84 -9.93 -22.23
N ASP A 250 21.63 -10.19 -23.53
CA ASP A 250 22.39 -11.09 -24.40
C ASP A 250 22.26 -12.60 -24.13
N MET A 251 21.57 -13.02 -23.07
CA MET A 251 21.18 -14.41 -22.92
C MET A 251 20.19 -14.83 -24.02
N VAL A 252 20.25 -16.08 -24.48
CA VAL A 252 19.34 -16.61 -25.51
C VAL A 252 18.34 -17.54 -24.85
N MET A 253 17.07 -17.11 -24.80
CA MET A 253 15.94 -17.92 -24.31
C MET A 253 15.42 -18.81 -25.44
N LEU A 254 15.14 -20.06 -25.13
CA LEU A 254 14.35 -20.98 -25.94
C LEU A 254 12.90 -20.93 -25.45
N VAL A 255 11.99 -20.49 -26.30
CA VAL A 255 10.57 -20.34 -25.96
C VAL A 255 9.75 -21.31 -26.79
N ALA A 256 9.18 -22.33 -26.18
CA ALA A 256 8.36 -23.32 -26.84
C ALA A 256 6.96 -22.77 -27.17
N ALA A 257 6.25 -23.45 -28.10
CA ALA A 257 4.84 -23.17 -28.34
C ALA A 257 4.02 -23.37 -27.07
N GLY A 258 3.12 -22.43 -26.75
CA GLY A 258 2.33 -22.40 -25.52
C GLY A 258 3.05 -21.77 -24.32
N GLU A 259 4.30 -21.34 -24.44
CA GLU A 259 5.02 -20.66 -23.38
C GLU A 259 4.94 -19.14 -23.47
N ARG A 260 4.96 -18.48 -22.31
CA ARG A 260 5.06 -17.02 -22.22
C ARG A 260 6.51 -16.59 -22.10
N LEU A 261 6.83 -15.44 -22.68
CA LEU A 261 8.15 -14.84 -22.57
C LEU A 261 8.41 -14.33 -21.14
N ALA A 262 9.59 -14.61 -20.62
CA ALA A 262 10.05 -14.15 -19.31
C ALA A 262 10.74 -12.78 -19.36
N ALA A 263 11.25 -12.36 -20.52
CA ALA A 263 11.97 -11.10 -20.73
C ALA A 263 11.67 -10.53 -22.11
N ASP A 264 11.99 -9.24 -22.33
CA ASP A 264 11.94 -8.62 -23.65
C ASP A 264 13.14 -9.07 -24.47
N GLY A 265 12.98 -9.19 -25.77
CA GLY A 265 14.07 -9.63 -26.63
C GLY A 265 13.82 -9.49 -28.12
N ILE A 266 14.80 -9.97 -28.89
CA ILE A 266 14.77 -10.03 -30.34
C ILE A 266 14.86 -11.50 -30.78
N VAL A 267 13.98 -11.90 -31.68
CA VAL A 267 14.01 -13.27 -32.24
C VAL A 267 15.27 -13.45 -33.07
N THR A 268 16.07 -14.46 -32.73
CA THR A 268 17.31 -14.80 -33.43
C THR A 268 17.17 -16.02 -34.33
N GLU A 269 16.19 -16.91 -34.01
CA GLU A 269 15.96 -18.14 -34.78
C GLU A 269 14.48 -18.56 -34.65
N GLY A 270 13.93 -19.11 -35.72
CA GLY A 270 12.55 -19.58 -35.77
C GLY A 270 11.57 -18.56 -36.33
N ILE A 271 10.37 -19.05 -36.63
CA ILE A 271 9.20 -18.25 -37.06
C ILE A 271 8.00 -18.79 -36.28
N SER A 272 7.19 -17.90 -35.73
CA SER A 272 5.99 -18.27 -34.98
C SER A 272 4.96 -17.15 -35.00
N SER A 273 3.82 -17.36 -34.35
CA SER A 273 2.82 -16.34 -34.05
C SER A 273 2.77 -16.08 -32.56
N PHE A 274 2.61 -14.81 -32.18
CA PHE A 274 2.54 -14.40 -30.78
C PHE A 274 1.21 -13.71 -30.47
N ASP A 275 0.63 -14.08 -29.32
CA ASP A 275 -0.49 -13.35 -28.75
C ASP A 275 0.05 -12.18 -27.92
N LEU A 276 -0.23 -10.96 -28.41
CA LEU A 276 0.16 -9.70 -27.78
C LEU A 276 -1.00 -9.05 -27.00
N SER A 277 -2.12 -9.76 -26.82
CA SER A 277 -3.35 -9.22 -26.22
C SER A 277 -3.13 -8.60 -24.83
N LEU A 278 -2.16 -9.12 -24.08
CA LEU A 278 -1.77 -8.58 -22.78
C LEU A 278 -1.25 -7.13 -22.85
N LEU A 279 -0.57 -6.77 -23.92
CA LEU A 279 0.07 -5.45 -24.10
C LEU A 279 -0.79 -4.50 -24.92
N THR A 280 -1.38 -4.99 -26.01
CA THR A 280 -2.12 -4.17 -26.97
C THR A 280 -3.63 -4.18 -26.75
N GLY A 281 -4.16 -5.19 -26.05
CA GLY A 281 -5.59 -5.45 -25.92
C GLY A 281 -6.21 -6.10 -27.17
N GLU A 282 -5.44 -6.31 -28.24
CA GLU A 282 -5.91 -6.94 -29.48
C GLU A 282 -5.67 -8.46 -29.42
N THR A 283 -6.70 -9.24 -29.74
CA THR A 283 -6.65 -10.72 -29.70
C THR A 283 -6.06 -11.34 -30.97
N THR A 284 -5.71 -10.52 -31.98
CA THR A 284 -5.15 -11.03 -33.23
C THR A 284 -3.69 -11.40 -33.03
N ALA A 285 -3.36 -12.67 -33.29
CA ALA A 285 -1.98 -13.16 -33.25
C ALA A 285 -1.13 -12.45 -34.31
N GLN A 286 0.08 -12.03 -33.94
CA GLN A 286 1.02 -11.39 -34.85
C GLN A 286 2.11 -12.38 -35.25
N SER A 287 2.40 -12.43 -36.57
CA SER A 287 3.51 -13.23 -37.08
C SER A 287 4.84 -12.60 -36.66
N VAL A 288 5.73 -13.43 -36.13
CA VAL A 288 7.04 -13.07 -35.61
C VAL A 288 8.10 -13.86 -36.37
N VAL A 289 9.07 -13.14 -36.92
CA VAL A 289 10.18 -13.65 -37.72
C VAL A 289 11.53 -13.24 -37.10
N ILE A 290 12.62 -13.76 -37.62
CA ILE A 290 13.98 -13.37 -37.20
C ILE A 290 14.13 -11.85 -37.30
N GLY A 291 14.61 -11.23 -36.21
CA GLY A 291 14.76 -9.78 -36.04
C GLY A 291 13.52 -9.08 -35.46
N SER A 292 12.41 -9.77 -35.26
CA SER A 292 11.21 -9.19 -34.60
C SER A 292 11.49 -8.95 -33.13
N ILE A 293 11.01 -7.80 -32.60
CA ILE A 293 11.01 -7.47 -31.20
C ILE A 293 9.80 -8.15 -30.53
N VAL A 294 10.04 -8.82 -29.42
CA VAL A 294 9.01 -9.50 -28.61
C VAL A 294 9.16 -9.09 -27.13
N HIS A 295 8.03 -9.09 -26.41
CA HIS A 295 7.96 -8.54 -25.05
C HIS A 295 7.59 -9.59 -24.02
N ALA A 296 8.08 -9.43 -22.81
CA ALA A 296 7.73 -10.24 -21.66
C ALA A 296 6.21 -10.33 -21.47
N GLY A 297 5.73 -11.53 -21.10
CA GLY A 297 4.31 -11.81 -20.90
C GLY A 297 3.55 -12.19 -22.17
N THR A 298 4.08 -11.94 -23.36
CA THR A 298 3.45 -12.42 -24.62
C THR A 298 3.54 -13.92 -24.75
N LEU A 299 2.53 -14.53 -25.36
CA LEU A 299 2.40 -15.98 -25.49
C LEU A 299 2.84 -16.43 -26.88
N ASN A 300 3.79 -17.34 -26.97
CA ASN A 300 4.19 -18.01 -28.21
C ASN A 300 3.13 -19.07 -28.58
N LEU A 301 2.61 -19.07 -29.81
CA LEU A 301 1.48 -19.92 -30.18
C LEU A 301 1.89 -21.18 -30.96
N ASP A 302 2.73 -21.02 -32.00
CA ASP A 302 2.82 -22.06 -33.04
C ASP A 302 4.08 -22.90 -32.97
N ALA A 303 5.26 -22.29 -32.94
CA ALA A 303 6.53 -23.00 -33.07
C ALA A 303 7.60 -22.48 -32.08
N PRO A 304 8.58 -23.32 -31.69
CA PRO A 304 9.68 -22.85 -30.86
C PRO A 304 10.50 -21.77 -31.55
N VAL A 305 10.92 -20.77 -30.76
CA VAL A 305 11.78 -19.67 -31.20
C VAL A 305 12.92 -19.45 -30.22
N HIS A 306 14.06 -18.98 -30.75
CA HIS A 306 15.14 -18.46 -29.90
C HIS A 306 15.03 -16.95 -29.82
N VAL A 307 15.09 -16.43 -28.60
CA VAL A 307 14.96 -14.99 -28.32
C VAL A 307 16.15 -14.53 -27.52
N ARG A 308 16.92 -13.60 -28.07
CA ARG A 308 18.00 -12.93 -27.34
C ARG A 308 17.42 -11.84 -26.47
N VAL A 309 17.65 -11.92 -25.17
CA VAL A 309 17.20 -10.97 -24.16
C VAL A 309 17.77 -9.58 -24.41
N THR A 310 16.93 -8.57 -24.42
CA THR A 310 17.31 -7.16 -24.47
C THR A 310 17.05 -6.43 -23.17
N ALA A 311 15.98 -6.79 -22.44
CA ALA A 311 15.65 -6.26 -21.13
C ALA A 311 14.95 -7.33 -20.29
N ALA A 312 15.23 -7.37 -18.98
CA ALA A 312 14.69 -8.36 -18.06
C ALA A 312 14.23 -7.73 -16.74
N GLY A 313 13.37 -8.42 -16.01
CA GLY A 313 12.92 -7.99 -14.69
C GLY A 313 12.20 -6.63 -14.71
N ALA A 314 12.77 -5.65 -14.01
CA ALA A 314 12.20 -4.31 -13.85
C ALA A 314 12.29 -3.43 -15.11
N ASP A 315 13.15 -3.79 -16.06
CA ASP A 315 13.43 -3.02 -17.28
C ASP A 315 12.60 -3.47 -18.48
N THR A 316 11.69 -4.42 -18.29
CA THR A 316 10.79 -4.91 -19.34
C THR A 316 9.68 -3.89 -19.66
N ALA A 317 9.17 -3.89 -20.89
CA ALA A 317 8.08 -3.02 -21.33
C ALA A 317 6.82 -3.16 -20.44
N ILE A 318 6.50 -4.38 -20.00
CA ILE A 318 5.36 -4.63 -19.10
C ILE A 318 5.60 -4.04 -17.70
N ALA A 319 6.83 -4.06 -17.20
CA ALA A 319 7.19 -3.42 -15.94
C ALA A 319 7.10 -1.90 -16.04
N ASP A 320 7.49 -1.31 -17.17
CA ASP A 320 7.34 0.12 -17.44
C ASP A 320 5.88 0.55 -17.50
N ILE A 321 5.03 -0.22 -18.18
CA ILE A 321 3.58 0.02 -18.21
C ILE A 321 3.00 -0.03 -16.79
N ALA A 322 3.35 -1.03 -16.00
CA ALA A 322 2.92 -1.16 -14.62
C ALA A 322 3.36 0.04 -13.78
N ARG A 323 4.61 0.50 -13.94
CA ARG A 323 5.15 1.69 -13.28
C ARG A 323 4.42 2.97 -13.68
N LEU A 324 4.11 3.15 -14.97
CA LEU A 324 3.33 4.30 -15.46
C LEU A 324 1.90 4.30 -14.93
N MET A 325 1.23 3.14 -14.86
CA MET A 325 -0.10 3.01 -14.27
C MET A 325 -0.08 3.33 -12.78
N GLU A 326 0.95 2.90 -12.06
CA GLU A 326 1.15 3.22 -10.65
C GLU A 326 1.36 4.73 -10.44
N GLN A 327 2.16 5.38 -11.28
CA GLN A 327 2.36 6.83 -11.27
C GLN A 327 1.08 7.60 -11.61
N ALA A 328 0.32 7.17 -12.61
CA ALA A 328 -0.96 7.80 -12.99
C ALA A 328 -2.00 7.71 -11.86
N SER A 329 -1.99 6.64 -11.06
CA SER A 329 -2.88 6.50 -9.89
C SER A 329 -2.60 7.52 -8.79
N GLN A 330 -1.42 8.17 -8.79
CA GLN A 330 -1.04 9.22 -7.83
C GLN A 330 -1.86 10.51 -8.00
N GLY A 331 -2.47 10.75 -9.15
CA GLY A 331 -3.29 11.95 -9.41
C GLY A 331 -4.45 12.14 -8.41
N LYS A 332 -4.99 11.05 -7.85
CA LYS A 332 -6.03 11.09 -6.80
C LYS A 332 -5.54 11.65 -5.47
N SER A 333 -4.23 11.69 -5.23
CA SER A 333 -3.64 12.23 -3.99
C SER A 333 -3.84 13.75 -3.82
N LEU A 334 -4.16 14.49 -4.89
CA LEU A 334 -4.41 15.95 -4.81
C LEU A 334 -5.67 16.25 -4.00
N TYR A 335 -6.76 15.53 -4.24
CA TYR A 335 -8.02 15.72 -3.50
C TYR A 335 -7.88 15.34 -2.03
N VAL A 336 -7.15 14.27 -1.73
CA VAL A 336 -6.84 13.87 -0.34
C VAL A 336 -6.02 14.95 0.36
N ARG A 337 -5.04 15.57 -0.30
CA ARG A 337 -4.24 16.68 0.25
C ARG A 337 -5.09 17.92 0.55
N VAL A 338 -6.07 18.24 -0.29
CA VAL A 338 -6.99 19.37 -0.07
C VAL A 338 -7.90 19.08 1.12
N ALA A 339 -8.47 17.89 1.21
CA ALA A 339 -9.31 17.48 2.32
C ALA A 339 -8.55 17.49 3.67
N ASP A 340 -7.31 16.97 3.70
CA ASP A 340 -6.47 17.01 4.90
C ASP A 340 -6.03 18.44 5.29
N ARG A 341 -5.85 19.33 4.31
CA ARG A 341 -5.57 20.75 4.58
C ARG A 341 -6.78 21.43 5.20
N ALA A 342 -7.98 21.16 4.68
CA ALA A 342 -9.22 21.65 5.24
C ALA A 342 -9.45 21.11 6.67
N ALA A 343 -9.23 19.81 6.89
CA ALA A 343 -9.35 19.20 8.21
C ALA A 343 -8.38 19.78 9.25
N ARG A 344 -7.15 20.10 8.86
CA ARG A 344 -6.17 20.76 9.75
C ARG A 344 -6.55 22.19 10.16
N LEU A 345 -7.28 22.90 9.31
CA LEU A 345 -7.79 24.24 9.64
C LEU A 345 -9.07 24.14 10.49
N TYR A 346 -9.94 23.21 10.14
CA TYR A 346 -11.25 23.04 10.75
C TYR A 346 -11.18 22.46 12.17
N ALA A 347 -10.33 21.45 12.40
CA ALA A 347 -10.27 20.75 13.67
C ALA A 347 -9.91 21.67 14.87
N PRO A 348 -8.89 22.53 14.81
CA PRO A 348 -8.62 23.50 15.89
C PRO A 348 -9.75 24.51 16.10
N ALA A 349 -10.33 25.03 14.98
CA ALA A 349 -11.40 26.01 15.05
C ALA A 349 -12.65 25.47 15.75
N VAL A 350 -13.06 24.23 15.43
CA VAL A 350 -14.21 23.60 16.08
C VAL A 350 -13.96 23.34 17.56
N HIS A 351 -12.75 22.90 17.93
CA HIS A 351 -12.42 22.64 19.34
C HIS A 351 -12.36 23.92 20.19
N THR A 352 -11.94 25.06 19.58
CA THR A 352 -11.92 26.36 20.29
C THR A 352 -13.30 27.01 20.39
N LEU A 353 -14.23 26.66 19.50
CA LEU A 353 -15.60 27.18 19.51
C LEU A 353 -16.58 26.32 20.32
N ALA A 354 -16.28 25.02 20.48
CA ALA A 354 -17.14 24.06 21.18
C ALA A 354 -16.71 23.78 22.64
N GLY A 355 -15.54 24.26 23.07
CA GLY A 355 -15.03 24.22 24.45
C GLY A 355 -15.10 25.56 25.09
#